data_c0d5d5fa6304ff0153c0a743729d82b2
#
_entry.id   c0d5d5fa6304ff0153c0a743729d82b2
#
_cell.length_a   1.000
_cell.length_b   1.000
_cell.length_c   1.000
_cell.angle_alpha   90.00
_cell.angle_beta   90.00
_cell.angle_gamma   90.00
#
_symmetry.space_group_name_H-M   'P 1'
#
loop_
_entity.id
_entity.type
_entity.pdbx_description
1 polymer ?
#
loop_
_entity_poly.entity_id
_entity_poly.type
_entity_poly.pdbx_seq_one_letter_code
_entity_poly.pdbx_strand_id
1 'polypeptide(L)'
;MEYLLDTNIVSEPLRPQPAPGIMQKLRAHEGEAAIPAPVWHELRFGCARLPRSRRRDVIERYLEEVVLASFPVLDYDRDAADWHALERARLSGTGRVPPFVDGQIAAIAYVNGLTLITANTSHFLGFKGLRVQSWA
;
A
#
# COMPACT_ATOMS: atom_id res chain seq x y z
N MET A 1 15.59 -2.38 1.92
CA MET A 1 14.14 -2.20 1.73
C MET A 1 13.53 -3.55 1.42
N GLU A 2 12.56 -3.99 2.19
CA GLU A 2 11.99 -5.32 2.04
C GLU A 2 10.48 -5.33 1.79
N TYR A 3 9.77 -4.32 2.28
CA TYR A 3 8.31 -4.35 2.32
C TYR A 3 7.70 -3.16 1.62
N LEU A 4 6.56 -3.39 0.96
CA LEU A 4 5.70 -2.34 0.43
C LEU A 4 4.36 -2.45 1.16
N LEU A 5 3.88 -1.35 1.74
CA LEU A 5 2.70 -1.37 2.59
C LEU A 5 1.46 -0.88 1.84
N ASP A 6 0.37 -1.66 1.92
CA ASP A 6 -0.94 -1.26 1.42
C ASP A 6 -1.60 -0.25 2.38
N THR A 7 -2.63 0.43 1.91
CA THR A 7 -3.35 1.47 2.67
C THR A 7 -3.81 0.99 4.03
N ASN A 8 -4.40 -0.21 4.10
CA ASN A 8 -4.95 -0.76 5.34
C ASN A 8 -3.88 -1.05 6.41
N ILE A 9 -2.62 -1.15 6.02
CA ILE A 9 -1.52 -1.32 6.98
C ILE A 9 -1.06 0.05 7.49
N VAL A 10 -0.84 1.00 6.58
CA VAL A 10 -0.36 2.35 6.93
C VAL A 10 -1.38 3.09 7.78
N SER A 11 -2.68 2.87 7.53
CA SER A 11 -3.75 3.54 8.27
C SER A 11 -4.12 2.86 9.59
N GLU A 12 -3.54 1.70 9.89
CA GLU A 12 -3.87 0.97 11.13
C GLU A 12 -3.72 1.83 12.40
N PRO A 13 -2.66 2.65 12.55
CA PRO A 13 -2.50 3.48 13.75
C PRO A 13 -3.62 4.52 13.96
N LEU A 14 -4.38 4.83 12.91
CA LEU A 14 -5.48 5.80 12.99
C LEU A 14 -6.79 5.18 13.46
N ARG A 15 -6.86 3.85 13.58
CA ARG A 15 -8.08 3.17 14.02
C ARG A 15 -8.29 3.36 15.53
N PRO A 16 -9.56 3.38 16.01
CA PRO A 16 -9.84 3.50 17.43
C PRO A 16 -9.15 2.43 18.30
N GLN A 17 -9.05 1.19 17.74
CA GLN A 17 -8.39 0.08 18.42
C GLN A 17 -7.43 -0.59 17.45
N PRO A 18 -6.21 -0.03 17.28
CA PRO A 18 -5.24 -0.61 16.36
C PRO A 18 -4.86 -2.03 16.76
N ALA A 19 -4.73 -2.91 15.77
CA ALA A 19 -4.31 -4.29 15.98
C ALA A 19 -2.87 -4.34 16.54
N PRO A 20 -2.66 -4.92 17.73
CA PRO A 20 -1.32 -4.91 18.33
C PRO A 20 -0.25 -5.59 17.47
N GLY A 21 -0.61 -6.66 16.76
CA GLY A 21 0.32 -7.38 15.90
C GLY A 21 0.81 -6.52 14.74
N ILE A 22 -0.09 -5.77 14.10
CA ILE A 22 0.28 -4.86 13.01
C ILE A 22 1.16 -3.73 13.55
N MET A 23 0.78 -3.14 14.68
CA MET A 23 1.54 -2.06 15.31
C MET A 23 2.96 -2.51 15.65
N GLN A 24 3.11 -3.72 16.19
CA GLN A 24 4.41 -4.28 16.51
C GLN A 24 5.27 -4.46 15.25
N LYS A 25 4.68 -4.97 14.17
CA LYS A 25 5.39 -5.19 12.91
C LYS A 25 5.81 -3.87 12.27
N LEU A 26 4.95 -2.86 12.33
CA LEU A 26 5.30 -1.52 11.83
C LEU A 26 6.53 -0.97 12.55
N ARG A 27 6.60 -1.14 13.88
CA ARG A 27 7.75 -0.71 14.66
C ARG A 27 8.99 -1.57 14.38
N ALA A 28 8.81 -2.88 14.31
CA ALA A 28 9.93 -3.82 14.12
C ALA A 28 10.62 -3.65 12.77
N HIS A 29 9.88 -3.25 11.74
CA HIS A 29 10.37 -3.10 10.37
C HIS A 29 10.53 -1.65 9.94
N GLU A 30 10.64 -0.75 10.90
CA GLU A 30 10.92 0.66 10.61
C GLU A 30 12.24 0.78 9.85
N GLY A 31 12.21 1.53 8.75
CA GLY A 31 13.37 1.66 7.86
C GLY A 31 13.46 0.58 6.79
N GLU A 32 12.62 -0.45 6.85
CA GLU A 32 12.61 -1.54 5.87
C GLU A 32 11.37 -1.52 4.96
N ALA A 33 10.52 -0.52 5.08
CA ALA A 33 9.25 -0.45 4.38
C ALA A 33 9.10 0.84 3.59
N ALA A 34 8.40 0.74 2.47
CA ALA A 34 8.03 1.87 1.61
C ALA A 34 6.53 1.82 1.35
N ILE A 35 5.98 2.89 0.80
CA ILE A 35 4.58 2.92 0.36
C ILE A 35 4.53 3.26 -1.14
N PRO A 36 3.59 2.68 -1.89
CA PRO A 36 3.43 3.06 -3.30
C PRO A 36 2.66 4.38 -3.43
N ALA A 37 2.97 5.14 -4.47
CA ALA A 37 2.29 6.42 -4.73
C ALA A 37 0.76 6.30 -4.75
N PRO A 38 0.14 5.24 -5.33
CA PRO A 38 -1.32 5.08 -5.24
C PRO A 38 -1.85 5.01 -3.81
N VAL A 39 -1.11 4.39 -2.89
CA VAL A 39 -1.49 4.34 -1.46
C VAL A 39 -1.37 5.73 -0.84
N TRP A 40 -0.30 6.45 -1.14
CA TRP A 40 -0.16 7.84 -0.68
C TRP A 40 -1.33 8.70 -1.15
N HIS A 41 -1.69 8.58 -2.43
CA HIS A 41 -2.86 9.28 -2.99
C HIS A 41 -4.14 8.94 -2.22
N GLU A 42 -4.38 7.67 -1.96
CA GLU A 42 -5.59 7.21 -1.27
C GLU A 42 -5.67 7.78 0.16
N LEU A 43 -4.55 7.78 0.87
CA LEU A 43 -4.47 8.37 2.21
C LEU A 43 -4.75 9.88 2.19
N ARG A 44 -4.13 10.60 1.26
CA ARG A 44 -4.33 12.04 1.12
C ARG A 44 -5.77 12.36 0.70
N PHE A 45 -6.31 11.63 -0.25
CA PHE A 45 -7.69 11.81 -0.68
C PHE A 45 -8.68 11.56 0.45
N GLY A 46 -8.49 10.47 1.20
CA GLY A 46 -9.35 10.14 2.33
C GLY A 46 -9.35 11.24 3.40
N CYS A 47 -8.19 11.84 3.65
CA CYS A 47 -8.07 12.97 4.58
C CYS A 47 -8.72 14.24 4.01
N ALA A 48 -8.40 14.57 2.76
CA ALA A 48 -8.82 15.83 2.15
C ALA A 48 -10.34 15.94 1.97
N ARG A 49 -11.05 14.82 1.79
CA ARG A 49 -12.52 14.82 1.63
C ARG A 49 -13.27 14.94 2.95
N LEU A 50 -12.59 14.84 4.10
CA LEU A 50 -13.24 15.03 5.39
C LEU A 50 -13.55 16.51 5.61
N PRO A 51 -14.66 16.83 6.30
CA PRO A 51 -14.91 18.22 6.68
C PRO A 51 -13.82 18.71 7.63
N ARG A 52 -13.58 20.00 7.63
CA ARG A 52 -12.62 20.60 8.55
C ARG A 52 -13.02 20.26 9.98
N SER A 53 -12.09 19.64 10.72
CA SER A 53 -12.36 19.10 12.05
C SER A 53 -11.04 18.76 12.73
N ARG A 54 -11.11 18.52 14.04
CA ARG A 54 -9.94 18.06 14.80
C ARG A 54 -9.46 16.71 14.25
N ARG A 55 -10.38 15.82 13.88
CA ARG A 55 -10.03 14.52 13.30
C ARG A 55 -9.23 14.67 12.02
N ARG A 56 -9.66 15.55 11.12
CA ARG A 56 -8.94 15.80 9.87
C ARG A 56 -7.54 16.33 10.15
N ASP A 57 -7.40 17.25 11.10
CA ASP A 57 -6.11 17.81 11.47
C ASP A 57 -5.15 16.75 12.02
N VAL A 58 -5.67 15.85 12.85
CA VAL A 58 -4.88 14.73 13.40
C VAL A 58 -4.40 13.80 12.28
N ILE A 59 -5.27 13.46 11.35
CA ILE A 59 -4.91 12.59 10.23
C ILE A 59 -3.88 13.28 9.33
N GLU A 60 -4.09 14.55 9.00
CA GLU A 60 -3.17 15.30 8.14
C GLU A 60 -1.78 15.38 8.78
N ARG A 61 -1.72 15.62 10.07
CA ARG A 61 -0.45 15.66 10.81
C ARG A 61 0.24 14.29 10.80
N TYR A 62 -0.52 13.21 11.00
CA TYR A 62 0.01 11.86 10.93
C TYR A 62 0.63 11.58 9.55
N LEU A 63 -0.06 11.94 8.48
CA LEU A 63 0.42 11.71 7.12
C LEU A 63 1.71 12.50 6.85
N GLU A 64 1.78 13.76 7.25
CA GLU A 64 2.92 14.62 6.96
C GLU A 64 4.10 14.37 7.89
N GLU A 65 3.86 14.19 9.18
CA GLU A 65 4.93 14.11 10.19
C GLU A 65 5.40 12.67 10.46
N VAL A 66 4.53 11.68 10.26
CA VAL A 66 4.88 10.28 10.55
C VAL A 66 5.08 9.48 9.26
N VAL A 67 4.09 9.45 8.39
CA VAL A 67 4.14 8.59 7.20
C VAL A 67 5.26 9.02 6.25
N LEU A 68 5.29 10.29 5.86
CA LEU A 68 6.33 10.79 4.94
C LEU A 68 7.72 10.75 5.56
N ALA A 69 7.83 10.90 6.87
CA ALA A 69 9.11 10.81 7.56
C ALA A 69 9.61 9.37 7.68
N SER A 70 8.70 8.40 7.74
CA SER A 70 9.05 6.99 7.99
C SER A 70 9.16 6.15 6.74
N PHE A 71 8.43 6.48 5.68
CA PHE A 71 8.32 5.62 4.49
C PHE A 71 8.62 6.38 3.21
N PRO A 72 9.61 5.93 2.42
CA PRO A 72 9.76 6.43 1.06
C PRO A 72 8.50 6.14 0.25
N VAL A 73 8.14 7.06 -0.63
CA VAL A 73 7.03 6.87 -1.57
C VAL A 73 7.61 6.43 -2.91
N LEU A 74 7.22 5.24 -3.37
CA LEU A 74 7.71 4.69 -4.63
C LEU A 74 6.72 4.96 -5.75
N ASP A 75 7.24 5.38 -6.89
CA ASP A 75 6.42 5.80 -8.03
C ASP A 75 5.92 4.60 -8.84
N TYR A 76 4.78 4.80 -9.48
CA TYR A 76 4.33 3.94 -10.56
C TYR A 76 5.03 4.40 -11.82
N ASP A 77 6.23 3.88 -12.03
CA ASP A 77 7.11 4.28 -13.11
C ASP A 77 6.87 3.44 -14.38
N ARG A 78 7.73 3.64 -15.40
CA ARG A 78 7.62 2.92 -16.66
C ARG A 78 7.75 1.40 -16.47
N ASP A 79 8.69 0.94 -15.65
CA ASP A 79 8.90 -0.48 -15.43
C ASP A 79 7.69 -1.12 -14.75
N ALA A 80 7.12 -0.43 -13.77
CA ALA A 80 5.90 -0.88 -13.11
C ALA A 80 4.73 -0.90 -14.10
N ALA A 81 4.60 0.13 -14.93
CA ALA A 81 3.54 0.19 -15.93
C ALA A 81 3.64 -0.95 -16.95
N ASP A 82 4.86 -1.27 -17.40
CA ASP A 82 5.08 -2.37 -18.34
C ASP A 82 4.66 -3.72 -17.73
N TRP A 83 5.14 -4.00 -16.52
CA TRP A 83 4.76 -5.24 -15.83
C TRP A 83 3.25 -5.32 -15.59
N HIS A 84 2.67 -4.22 -15.14
CA HIS A 84 1.22 -4.15 -14.88
C HIS A 84 0.41 -4.40 -16.14
N ALA A 85 0.81 -3.79 -17.26
CA ALA A 85 0.11 -3.96 -18.54
C ALA A 85 0.11 -5.42 -18.99
N LEU A 86 1.24 -6.11 -18.86
CA LEU A 86 1.34 -7.53 -19.24
C LEU A 86 0.52 -8.43 -18.32
N GLU A 87 0.57 -8.20 -17.01
CA GLU A 87 -0.25 -8.96 -16.05
C GLU A 87 -1.73 -8.69 -16.22
N ARG A 88 -2.10 -7.44 -16.45
CA ARG A 88 -3.49 -7.06 -16.71
C ARG A 88 -4.02 -7.75 -17.95
N ALA A 89 -3.23 -7.80 -19.03
CA ALA A 89 -3.59 -8.50 -20.26
C ALA A 89 -3.77 -10.00 -20.00
N ARG A 90 -2.85 -10.61 -19.26
CA ARG A 90 -2.93 -12.04 -18.93
C ARG A 90 -4.18 -12.34 -18.09
N LEU A 91 -4.46 -11.53 -17.07
CA LEU A 91 -5.61 -11.72 -16.19
C LEU A 91 -6.93 -11.44 -16.89
N SER A 92 -6.94 -10.52 -17.86
CA SER A 92 -8.13 -10.26 -18.68
C SER A 92 -8.59 -11.52 -19.41
N GLY A 93 -7.65 -12.38 -19.84
CA GLY A 93 -7.95 -13.65 -20.49
C GLY A 93 -8.57 -14.69 -19.56
N THR A 94 -8.42 -14.52 -18.23
CA THR A 94 -9.00 -15.44 -17.24
C THR A 94 -10.37 -15.02 -16.75
N GLY A 95 -10.84 -13.82 -17.15
CA GLY A 95 -12.10 -13.24 -16.67
C GLY A 95 -12.03 -12.67 -15.26
N ARG A 96 -10.85 -12.60 -14.66
CA ARG A 96 -10.65 -12.10 -13.29
C ARG A 96 -9.65 -10.96 -13.28
N VAL A 97 -10.09 -9.78 -13.70
CA VAL A 97 -9.23 -8.59 -13.70
C VAL A 97 -9.32 -7.90 -12.35
N PRO A 98 -8.21 -7.82 -11.59
CA PRO A 98 -8.20 -7.05 -10.34
C PRO A 98 -8.46 -5.56 -10.61
N PRO A 99 -8.88 -4.79 -9.59
CA PRO A 99 -8.97 -3.35 -9.72
C PRO A 99 -7.65 -2.76 -10.21
N PHE A 100 -7.74 -1.71 -11.02
CA PHE A 100 -6.55 -1.08 -11.62
C PHE A 100 -5.53 -0.65 -10.58
N VAL A 101 -6.00 -0.06 -9.46
CA VAL A 101 -5.11 0.40 -8.39
C VAL A 101 -4.37 -0.77 -7.74
N ASP A 102 -5.03 -1.91 -7.55
CA ASP A 102 -4.37 -3.11 -7.01
C ASP A 102 -3.24 -3.56 -7.93
N GLY A 103 -3.46 -3.49 -9.24
CA GLY A 103 -2.43 -3.79 -10.22
C GLY A 103 -1.25 -2.82 -10.17
N GLN A 104 -1.51 -1.55 -9.94
CA GLN A 104 -0.44 -0.56 -9.76
C GLN A 104 0.40 -0.87 -8.52
N ILE A 105 -0.25 -1.17 -7.41
CA ILE A 105 0.42 -1.51 -6.15
C ILE A 105 1.26 -2.78 -6.32
N ALA A 106 0.67 -3.82 -6.91
CA ALA A 106 1.36 -5.08 -7.19
C ALA A 106 2.61 -4.86 -8.05
N ALA A 107 2.48 -4.04 -9.09
CA ALA A 107 3.57 -3.73 -10.00
C ALA A 107 4.73 -3.03 -9.31
N ILE A 108 4.43 -2.05 -8.48
CA ILE A 108 5.45 -1.31 -7.72
C ILE A 108 6.21 -2.27 -6.80
N ALA A 109 5.48 -3.18 -6.13
CA ALA A 109 6.12 -4.18 -5.28
C ALA A 109 7.04 -5.11 -6.12
N TYR A 110 6.52 -5.62 -7.23
CA TYR A 110 7.24 -6.60 -8.04
C TYR A 110 8.52 -6.03 -8.63
N VAL A 111 8.45 -4.87 -9.28
CA VAL A 111 9.63 -4.31 -9.97
C VAL A 111 10.69 -3.80 -9.00
N ASN A 112 10.32 -3.52 -7.76
CA ASN A 112 11.26 -3.12 -6.71
C ASN A 112 11.73 -4.29 -5.85
N GLY A 113 11.28 -5.52 -6.13
CA GLY A 113 11.70 -6.72 -5.40
C GLY A 113 11.19 -6.75 -3.96
N LEU A 114 10.05 -6.13 -3.68
CA LEU A 114 9.50 -6.00 -2.33
C LEU A 114 8.36 -6.99 -2.10
N THR A 115 8.18 -7.38 -0.83
CA THR A 115 7.02 -8.15 -0.40
C THR A 115 5.88 -7.16 -0.08
N LEU A 116 4.73 -7.38 -0.69
CA LEU A 116 3.54 -6.58 -0.42
C LEU A 116 2.90 -7.01 0.89
N ILE A 117 2.71 -6.06 1.78
CA ILE A 117 2.02 -6.29 3.06
C ILE A 117 0.62 -5.68 2.97
N THR A 118 -0.38 -6.53 3.12
CA THR A 118 -1.79 -6.12 3.00
C THR A 118 -2.67 -6.97 3.92
N ALA A 119 -3.80 -6.40 4.35
CA ALA A 119 -4.82 -7.17 5.06
C ALA A 119 -5.69 -7.97 4.09
N ASN A 120 -5.67 -7.63 2.79
CA ASN A 120 -6.50 -8.24 1.75
C ASN A 120 -5.65 -9.11 0.82
N THR A 121 -4.97 -10.11 1.37
CA THR A 121 -4.04 -10.95 0.61
C THR A 121 -4.71 -11.63 -0.60
N SER A 122 -5.99 -12.00 -0.47
CA SER A 122 -6.72 -12.68 -1.55
C SER A 122 -6.86 -11.82 -2.82
N HIS A 123 -6.85 -10.49 -2.69
CA HIS A 123 -6.97 -9.57 -3.82
C HIS A 123 -5.73 -9.61 -4.73
N PHE A 124 -4.61 -10.11 -4.22
CA PHE A 124 -3.33 -10.07 -4.92
C PHE A 124 -2.82 -11.45 -5.36
N LEU A 125 -3.56 -12.52 -5.08
CA LEU A 125 -3.12 -13.88 -5.37
C LEU A 125 -2.99 -14.18 -6.87
N GLY A 126 -3.72 -13.44 -7.72
CA GLY A 126 -3.68 -13.68 -9.17
C GLY A 126 -2.41 -13.17 -9.84
N PHE A 127 -1.65 -12.29 -9.21
CA PHE A 127 -0.45 -11.72 -9.80
C PHE A 127 0.73 -12.70 -9.71
N LYS A 128 1.31 -13.03 -10.87
CA LYS A 128 2.36 -14.04 -10.96
C LYS A 128 3.68 -13.52 -10.41
N GLY A 129 4.27 -14.29 -9.50
CA GLY A 129 5.58 -13.96 -8.95
C GLY A 129 5.57 -12.89 -7.85
N LEU A 130 4.40 -12.35 -7.51
CA LEU A 130 4.28 -11.37 -6.44
C LEU A 130 4.32 -12.06 -5.08
N ARG A 131 5.17 -11.57 -4.18
CA ARG A 131 5.19 -12.02 -2.79
C ARG A 131 4.23 -11.16 -1.98
N VAL A 132 3.27 -11.80 -1.33
CA VAL A 132 2.23 -11.14 -0.54
C VAL A 132 2.20 -11.75 0.85
N GLN A 133 2.10 -10.90 1.87
CA GLN A 133 2.12 -11.33 3.26
C GLN A 133 1.16 -10.48 4.08
N SER A 134 0.57 -11.09 5.10
CA SER A 134 -0.23 -10.39 6.10
C SER A 134 0.59 -10.20 7.37
N TRP A 135 0.40 -9.06 8.04
CA TRP A 135 0.96 -8.78 9.36
C TRP A 135 -0.08 -8.94 10.48
N ALA A 136 -1.28 -9.30 10.10
CA ALA A 136 -2.34 -9.55 11.07
C ALA A 136 -2.11 -10.85 11.86
#